data_69d3765003f3c6c8d7247589af2e0b0f
#
_entry.id   69d3765003f3c6c8d7247589af2e0b0f
#
_cell.length_a   1.000
_cell.length_b   1.000
_cell.length_c   1.000
_cell.angle_alpha   90.00
_cell.angle_beta   90.00
_cell.angle_gamma   90.00
#
_symmetry.space_group_name_H-M   'P 1'
#
loop_
_entity.id
_entity.type
_entity.pdbx_description
1 polymer ?
#
loop_
_entity_poly.entity_id
_entity_poly.type
_entity_poly.pdbx_seq_one_letter_code
_entity_poly.pdbx_strand_id
1 'polypeptide(L)'
;MQLTQRSKFLLLIGVFALPVAVAYLAYFGWRPAGHTNYGDLLEVKPLQQTAGTALDGRPFNLDTLRGKWVMVHVGASNCDAACAAQLYLMRQTRIAQGKEQTRVERLWVLTGTGAPEAALLQEHPGLHVWRPENAAFVAQFPAVRDRTEHIYLVDPLGNLMLRFPARVDAKRMMKDLKLLLKASQIG
;
A
#
# COMPACT_ATOMS: atom_id res chain seq x y z
N MET A 1 38.76 -16.61 -47.89
CA MET A 1 39.20 -17.29 -46.65
C MET A 1 38.13 -18.33 -46.31
N GLN A 2 38.37 -19.61 -46.60
CA GLN A 2 37.38 -20.66 -46.33
C GLN A 2 37.52 -21.10 -44.85
N LEU A 3 36.47 -20.92 -44.09
CA LEU A 3 36.40 -21.38 -42.70
C LEU A 3 36.46 -22.92 -42.68
N THR A 4 37.26 -23.47 -41.79
CA THR A 4 37.33 -24.92 -41.58
C THR A 4 36.00 -25.42 -40.99
N GLN A 5 35.70 -26.72 -41.16
CA GLN A 5 34.46 -27.32 -40.61
C GLN A 5 34.33 -27.10 -39.06
N ARG A 6 35.47 -27.16 -38.37
CA ARG A 6 35.55 -26.89 -36.91
C ARG A 6 35.18 -25.44 -36.58
N SER A 7 35.66 -24.48 -37.38
CA SER A 7 35.34 -23.05 -37.17
C SER A 7 33.85 -22.75 -37.42
N LYS A 8 33.24 -23.40 -38.42
CA LYS A 8 31.81 -23.27 -38.71
C LYS A 8 30.96 -23.80 -37.55
N PHE A 9 31.34 -24.95 -36.98
CA PHE A 9 30.66 -25.56 -35.84
C PHE A 9 30.75 -24.69 -34.57
N LEU A 10 31.95 -24.17 -34.27
CA LEU A 10 32.14 -23.26 -33.13
C LEU A 10 31.38 -21.95 -33.29
N LEU A 11 31.32 -21.41 -34.51
CA LEU A 11 30.55 -20.21 -34.82
C LEU A 11 29.05 -20.44 -34.61
N LEU A 12 28.55 -21.60 -35.02
CA LEU A 12 27.15 -21.98 -34.83
C LEU A 12 26.81 -22.10 -33.34
N ILE A 13 27.63 -22.76 -32.54
CA ILE A 13 27.50 -22.84 -31.10
C ILE A 13 27.49 -21.41 -30.47
N GLY A 14 28.44 -20.56 -30.90
CA GLY A 14 28.54 -19.20 -30.42
C GLY A 14 27.26 -18.37 -30.67
N VAL A 15 26.69 -18.49 -31.88
CA VAL A 15 25.44 -17.77 -32.23
C VAL A 15 24.27 -18.20 -31.36
N PHE A 16 24.14 -19.48 -31.02
CA PHE A 16 23.08 -19.97 -30.18
C PHE A 16 23.34 -19.75 -28.66
N ALA A 17 24.61 -19.82 -28.24
CA ALA A 17 24.98 -19.62 -26.84
C ALA A 17 25.01 -18.13 -26.44
N LEU A 18 25.36 -17.23 -27.37
CA LEU A 18 25.51 -15.79 -27.11
C LEU A 18 24.22 -15.14 -26.53
N PRO A 19 23.01 -15.33 -27.09
CA PRO A 19 21.82 -14.73 -26.56
C PRO A 19 21.52 -15.19 -25.11
N VAL A 20 21.75 -16.47 -24.82
CA VAL A 20 21.57 -17.04 -23.48
C VAL A 20 22.59 -16.43 -22.52
N ALA A 21 23.84 -16.34 -22.89
CA ALA A 21 24.89 -15.73 -22.07
C ALA A 21 24.60 -14.25 -21.80
N VAL A 22 24.19 -13.50 -22.84
CA VAL A 22 23.82 -12.08 -22.71
C VAL A 22 22.59 -11.91 -21.79
N ALA A 23 21.57 -12.74 -21.96
CA ALA A 23 20.38 -12.71 -21.10
C ALA A 23 20.73 -13.01 -19.63
N TYR A 24 21.60 -14.00 -19.41
CA TYR A 24 22.10 -14.35 -18.07
C TYR A 24 22.89 -13.20 -17.44
N LEU A 25 23.84 -12.62 -18.18
CA LEU A 25 24.61 -11.47 -17.71
C LEU A 25 23.74 -10.25 -17.45
N ALA A 26 22.75 -9.98 -18.30
CA ALA A 26 21.80 -8.91 -18.10
C ALA A 26 20.93 -9.15 -16.85
N TYR A 27 20.47 -10.37 -16.61
CA TYR A 27 19.66 -10.72 -15.45
C TYR A 27 20.41 -10.56 -14.12
N PHE A 28 21.66 -10.99 -14.07
CA PHE A 28 22.47 -10.91 -12.85
C PHE A 28 23.23 -9.59 -12.69
N GLY A 29 23.62 -8.94 -13.81
CA GLY A 29 24.38 -7.69 -13.80
C GLY A 29 23.53 -6.44 -13.75
N TRP A 30 22.32 -6.48 -14.33
CA TRP A 30 21.43 -5.33 -14.36
C TRP A 30 20.31 -5.50 -13.33
N ARG A 31 20.56 -5.09 -12.10
CA ARG A 31 19.50 -4.85 -11.13
C ARG A 31 19.02 -3.42 -11.32
N PRO A 32 17.81 -3.20 -11.86
CA PRO A 32 17.27 -1.85 -11.93
C PRO A 32 17.15 -1.29 -10.51
N ALA A 33 17.90 -0.24 -10.19
CA ALA A 33 17.94 0.42 -8.89
C ALA A 33 16.73 1.32 -8.64
N GLY A 34 15.58 1.06 -9.29
CA GLY A 34 14.39 1.88 -9.20
C GLY A 34 13.18 1.11 -8.70
N HIS A 35 12.67 1.48 -7.54
CA HIS A 35 11.31 1.11 -7.15
C HIS A 35 10.33 1.90 -8.04
N THR A 36 9.41 1.20 -8.71
CA THR A 36 8.35 1.83 -9.52
C THR A 36 7.27 2.45 -8.65
N ASN A 37 7.26 2.14 -7.37
CA ASN A 37 6.26 2.61 -6.42
C ASN A 37 6.69 3.95 -5.81
N TYR A 38 5.73 4.84 -5.65
CA TYR A 38 5.91 6.11 -4.96
C TYR A 38 5.95 5.92 -3.44
N GLY A 39 5.08 5.06 -2.91
CA GLY A 39 5.11 4.69 -1.50
C GLY A 39 6.28 3.77 -1.18
N ASP A 40 6.75 3.86 0.06
CA ASP A 40 7.77 2.97 0.61
C ASP A 40 7.18 1.57 0.78
N LEU A 41 7.73 0.58 0.10
CA LEU A 41 7.38 -0.82 0.34
C LEU A 41 7.92 -1.23 1.71
N LEU A 42 7.03 -1.77 2.52
CA LEU A 42 7.37 -2.34 3.82
C LEU A 42 7.64 -3.84 3.67
N GLU A 43 8.33 -4.41 4.64
CA GLU A 43 8.37 -5.86 4.77
C GLU A 43 6.94 -6.36 5.00
N VAL A 44 6.41 -7.15 4.07
CA VAL A 44 5.03 -7.61 4.11
C VAL A 44 4.83 -8.51 5.34
N LYS A 45 4.04 -8.01 6.29
CA LYS A 45 3.72 -8.73 7.53
C LYS A 45 2.23 -8.69 7.79
N PRO A 46 1.62 -9.83 8.16
CA PRO A 46 0.24 -9.82 8.60
C PRO A 46 0.10 -8.96 9.86
N LEU A 47 -0.88 -8.06 9.86
CA LEU A 47 -1.21 -7.29 11.05
C LEU A 47 -1.79 -8.22 12.12
N GLN A 48 -1.19 -8.19 13.31
CA GLN A 48 -1.76 -8.89 14.46
C GLN A 48 -3.10 -8.27 14.80
N GLN A 49 -4.14 -9.08 14.75
CA GLN A 49 -5.50 -8.62 14.96
C GLN A 49 -5.76 -8.31 16.44
N THR A 50 -6.62 -7.36 16.68
CA THR A 50 -7.15 -7.04 18.00
C THR A 50 -8.62 -6.68 17.87
N ALA A 51 -9.39 -6.95 18.91
CA ALA A 51 -10.73 -6.42 19.04
C ALA A 51 -10.69 -4.90 19.21
N GLY A 52 -11.82 -4.26 18.99
CA GLY A 52 -12.01 -2.84 19.22
C GLY A 52 -13.42 -2.43 18.91
N THR A 53 -13.69 -1.14 19.00
CA THR A 53 -15.03 -0.58 18.81
C THR A 53 -15.05 0.42 17.68
N ALA A 54 -16.08 0.35 16.86
CA ALA A 54 -16.45 1.41 15.93
C ALA A 54 -17.06 2.60 16.67
N LEU A 55 -17.25 3.74 15.98
CA LEU A 55 -17.84 4.94 16.60
C LEU A 55 -19.26 4.75 17.16
N ASP A 56 -20.02 3.84 16.56
CA ASP A 56 -21.38 3.50 17.01
C ASP A 56 -21.39 2.51 18.18
N GLY A 57 -20.24 2.21 18.76
CA GLY A 57 -20.07 1.29 19.88
C GLY A 57 -20.11 -0.19 19.51
N ARG A 58 -20.30 -0.54 18.22
CA ARG A 58 -20.31 -1.93 17.78
C ARG A 58 -18.90 -2.52 17.77
N PRO A 59 -18.76 -3.81 18.07
CA PRO A 59 -17.50 -4.51 17.90
C PRO A 59 -17.01 -4.38 16.44
N PHE A 60 -15.74 -4.07 16.26
CA PHE A 60 -15.09 -3.98 14.97
C PHE A 60 -13.67 -4.52 15.06
N ASN A 61 -13.24 -5.16 14.02
CA ASN A 61 -11.83 -5.52 13.81
C ASN A 61 -11.47 -5.36 12.33
N LEU A 62 -10.17 -5.32 12.02
CA LEU A 62 -9.70 -5.12 10.66
C LEU A 62 -10.05 -6.31 9.73
N ASP A 63 -10.27 -7.51 10.28
CA ASP A 63 -10.65 -8.69 9.50
C ASP A 63 -12.01 -8.52 8.80
N THR A 64 -12.87 -7.64 9.27
CA THR A 64 -14.14 -7.31 8.60
C THR A 64 -13.93 -6.67 7.22
N LEU A 65 -12.73 -6.14 6.96
CA LEU A 65 -12.32 -5.52 5.70
C LEU A 65 -11.46 -6.45 4.82
N ARG A 66 -11.30 -7.73 5.19
CA ARG A 66 -10.60 -8.71 4.34
C ARG A 66 -11.26 -8.80 2.98
N GLY A 67 -10.44 -9.04 1.95
CA GLY A 67 -10.87 -8.99 0.57
C GLY A 67 -10.89 -7.57 -0.01
N LYS A 68 -10.54 -6.54 0.75
CA LYS A 68 -10.43 -5.15 0.30
C LYS A 68 -9.03 -4.59 0.52
N TRP A 69 -8.62 -3.68 -0.34
CA TRP A 69 -7.49 -2.80 -0.12
C TRP A 69 -7.88 -1.73 0.90
N VAL A 70 -7.14 -1.59 1.98
CA VAL A 70 -7.51 -0.65 3.04
C VAL A 70 -6.45 0.43 3.16
N MET A 71 -6.82 1.67 2.87
CA MET A 71 -6.02 2.85 3.21
C MET A 71 -6.24 3.17 4.69
N VAL A 72 -5.16 3.25 5.46
CA VAL A 72 -5.21 3.44 6.91
C VAL A 72 -4.53 4.75 7.28
N HIS A 73 -5.24 5.59 8.03
CA HIS A 73 -4.70 6.71 8.79
C HIS A 73 -4.70 6.35 10.29
N VAL A 74 -3.61 6.65 10.97
CA VAL A 74 -3.47 6.43 12.42
C VAL A 74 -3.37 7.80 13.10
N GLY A 75 -4.28 8.12 13.99
CA GLY A 75 -4.26 9.44 14.64
C GLY A 75 -5.28 9.59 15.76
N ALA A 76 -5.13 10.67 16.52
CA ALA A 76 -6.07 11.01 17.59
C ALA A 76 -7.40 11.54 17.03
N SER A 77 -8.44 11.55 17.86
CA SER A 77 -9.79 12.02 17.47
C SER A 77 -9.85 13.53 17.20
N ASN A 78 -8.96 14.31 17.81
CA ASN A 78 -8.82 15.75 17.55
C ASN A 78 -8.03 15.99 16.24
N CYS A 79 -8.70 15.77 15.12
CA CYS A 79 -8.12 15.86 13.79
C CYS A 79 -7.74 17.31 13.46
N ASP A 80 -6.46 17.59 13.35
CA ASP A 80 -5.95 18.89 12.91
C ASP A 80 -6.01 19.02 11.38
N ALA A 81 -5.53 20.15 10.84
CA ALA A 81 -5.53 20.40 9.41
C ALA A 81 -4.74 19.37 8.61
N ALA A 82 -3.65 18.82 9.17
CA ALA A 82 -2.85 17.79 8.50
C ALA A 82 -3.61 16.45 8.43
N CYS A 83 -4.24 16.05 9.53
CA CYS A 83 -5.12 14.89 9.59
C CYS A 83 -6.30 15.03 8.61
N ALA A 84 -6.99 16.17 8.60
CA ALA A 84 -8.12 16.43 7.70
C ALA A 84 -7.68 16.34 6.22
N ALA A 85 -6.52 16.88 5.89
CA ALA A 85 -5.96 16.79 4.53
C ALA A 85 -5.67 15.34 4.13
N GLN A 86 -5.19 14.49 5.05
CA GLN A 86 -4.96 13.07 4.77
C GLN A 86 -6.26 12.30 4.58
N LEU A 87 -7.28 12.52 5.43
CA LEU A 87 -8.60 11.91 5.27
C LEU A 87 -9.26 12.33 3.94
N TYR A 88 -9.13 13.60 3.57
CA TYR A 88 -9.59 14.11 2.28
C TYR A 88 -8.86 13.41 1.12
N LEU A 89 -7.53 13.29 1.20
CA LEU A 89 -6.73 12.63 0.18
C LEU A 89 -7.11 11.16 0.02
N MET A 90 -7.33 10.43 1.12
CA MET A 90 -7.81 9.04 1.08
C MET A 90 -9.16 8.94 0.37
N ARG A 91 -10.09 9.89 0.64
CA ARG A 91 -11.39 9.97 -0.04
C ARG A 91 -11.22 10.18 -1.54
N GLN A 92 -10.43 11.17 -1.94
CA GLN A 92 -10.19 11.50 -3.34
C GLN A 92 -9.48 10.34 -4.08
N THR A 93 -8.51 9.72 -3.44
CA THR A 93 -7.79 8.57 -4.00
C THR A 93 -8.73 7.41 -4.27
N ARG A 94 -9.66 7.10 -3.36
CA ARG A 94 -10.67 6.05 -3.54
C ARG A 94 -11.60 6.38 -4.71
N ILE A 95 -12.15 7.58 -4.77
CA ILE A 95 -13.06 8.04 -5.84
C ILE A 95 -12.36 7.98 -7.20
N ALA A 96 -11.09 8.37 -7.27
CA ALA A 96 -10.30 8.36 -8.50
C ALA A 96 -10.08 6.96 -9.10
N GLN A 97 -10.33 5.88 -8.34
CA GLN A 97 -10.26 4.52 -8.87
C GLN A 97 -11.48 4.15 -9.74
N GLY A 98 -12.51 5.00 -9.81
CA GLY A 98 -13.69 4.78 -10.64
C GLY A 98 -14.42 3.49 -10.27
N LYS A 99 -14.59 2.57 -11.22
CA LYS A 99 -15.26 1.29 -10.98
C LYS A 99 -14.56 0.39 -9.95
N GLU A 100 -13.26 0.55 -9.78
CA GLU A 100 -12.48 -0.22 -8.80
C GLU A 100 -12.59 0.32 -7.38
N GLN A 101 -13.28 1.45 -7.16
CA GLN A 101 -13.41 2.06 -5.82
C GLN A 101 -14.10 1.15 -4.78
N THR A 102 -14.92 0.19 -5.22
CA THR A 102 -15.57 -0.79 -4.35
C THR A 102 -14.61 -1.81 -3.75
N ARG A 103 -13.40 -1.91 -4.32
CA ARG A 103 -12.32 -2.76 -3.84
C ARG A 103 -11.43 -2.05 -2.80
N VAL A 104 -11.69 -0.77 -2.54
CA VAL A 104 -10.85 0.07 -1.68
C VAL A 104 -11.68 0.61 -0.53
N GLU A 105 -11.22 0.36 0.69
CA GLU A 105 -11.80 0.90 1.92
C GLU A 105 -10.87 1.90 2.59
N ARG A 106 -11.42 2.69 3.49
CA ARG A 106 -10.69 3.72 4.24
C ARG A 106 -10.92 3.50 5.72
N LEU A 107 -9.86 3.44 6.47
CA LEU A 107 -9.89 3.21 7.92
C LEU A 107 -9.13 4.31 8.65
N TRP A 108 -9.75 4.89 9.64
CA TRP A 108 -9.09 5.73 10.62
C TRP A 108 -8.97 4.97 11.94
N VAL A 109 -7.73 4.61 12.29
CA VAL A 109 -7.39 3.98 13.55
C VAL A 109 -7.18 5.06 14.58
N LEU A 110 -8.11 5.15 15.55
CA LEU A 110 -8.07 6.15 16.61
C LEU A 110 -7.04 5.79 17.68
N THR A 111 -6.22 6.77 18.03
CA THR A 111 -5.35 6.72 19.21
C THR A 111 -5.96 7.57 20.34
N GLY A 112 -5.69 7.19 21.59
CA GLY A 112 -6.20 7.91 22.76
C GLY A 112 -7.71 7.80 22.96
N THR A 113 -8.26 8.73 23.72
CA THR A 113 -9.69 8.83 24.08
C THR A 113 -10.38 9.96 23.30
N GLY A 114 -11.71 9.98 23.30
CA GLY A 114 -12.49 10.99 22.61
C GLY A 114 -13.10 10.50 21.29
N ALA A 115 -14.03 11.26 20.75
CA ALA A 115 -14.66 11.00 19.45
C ALA A 115 -14.32 12.12 18.46
N PRO A 116 -14.17 11.80 17.16
CA PRO A 116 -14.04 12.82 16.14
C PRO A 116 -15.27 13.72 16.04
N GLU A 117 -15.07 14.93 15.52
CA GLU A 117 -16.18 15.84 15.27
C GLU A 117 -17.17 15.27 14.24
N ALA A 118 -18.47 15.42 14.55
CA ALA A 118 -19.53 14.92 13.67
C ALA A 118 -19.50 15.59 12.27
N ALA A 119 -19.16 16.87 12.21
CA ALA A 119 -19.04 17.60 10.94
C ALA A 119 -17.95 16.97 10.05
N LEU A 120 -16.78 16.66 10.61
CA LEU A 120 -15.70 15.98 9.87
C LEU A 120 -16.15 14.63 9.33
N LEU A 121 -16.87 13.85 10.12
CA LEU A 121 -17.37 12.53 9.70
C LEU A 121 -18.39 12.62 8.56
N GLN A 122 -19.24 13.64 8.56
CA GLN A 122 -20.20 13.89 7.48
C GLN A 122 -19.50 14.19 6.15
N GLU A 123 -18.32 14.81 6.17
CA GLU A 123 -17.53 15.04 4.98
C GLU A 123 -16.88 13.75 4.42
N HIS A 124 -16.82 12.69 5.22
CA HIS A 124 -16.15 11.44 4.87
C HIS A 124 -17.07 10.20 4.89
N PRO A 125 -18.16 10.18 4.08
CA PRO A 125 -19.08 9.05 4.07
C PRO A 125 -18.35 7.75 3.71
N GLY A 126 -18.63 6.67 4.47
CA GLY A 126 -17.98 5.36 4.27
C GLY A 126 -16.54 5.28 4.80
N LEU A 127 -16.11 6.22 5.62
CA LEU A 127 -14.88 6.09 6.40
C LEU A 127 -15.18 5.21 7.62
N HIS A 128 -14.46 4.08 7.73
CA HIS A 128 -14.46 3.29 8.95
C HIS A 128 -13.62 4.01 10.00
N VAL A 129 -14.16 4.17 11.19
CA VAL A 129 -13.42 4.74 12.31
C VAL A 129 -13.43 3.72 13.45
N TRP A 130 -12.26 3.35 13.88
CA TRP A 130 -12.06 2.24 14.80
C TRP A 130 -11.05 2.56 15.88
N ARG A 131 -11.37 2.17 17.10
CA ARG A 131 -10.46 2.22 18.24
C ARG A 131 -10.08 0.82 18.65
N PRO A 132 -8.82 0.41 18.43
CA PRO A 132 -8.34 -0.87 18.91
C PRO A 132 -8.27 -0.91 20.44
N GLU A 133 -8.63 -2.02 21.04
CA GLU A 133 -8.51 -2.23 22.49
C GLU A 133 -7.06 -2.31 22.93
N ASN A 134 -6.21 -2.90 22.08
CA ASN A 134 -4.78 -3.04 22.37
C ASN A 134 -3.98 -1.94 21.64
N ALA A 135 -3.38 -1.03 22.41
CA ALA A 135 -2.50 0.02 21.88
C ALA A 135 -1.29 -0.54 21.11
N ALA A 136 -0.87 -1.78 21.37
CA ALA A 136 0.19 -2.45 20.61
C ALA A 136 -0.17 -2.64 19.13
N PHE A 137 -1.47 -2.64 18.76
CA PHE A 137 -1.88 -2.65 17.38
C PHE A 137 -1.31 -1.47 16.59
N VAL A 138 -1.37 -0.27 17.18
CA VAL A 138 -0.84 0.95 16.58
C VAL A 138 0.67 0.89 16.38
N ALA A 139 1.40 0.16 17.24
CA ALA A 139 2.85 0.01 17.13
C ALA A 139 3.30 -0.76 15.89
N GLN A 140 2.41 -1.52 15.25
CA GLN A 140 2.70 -2.27 14.02
C GLN A 140 2.85 -1.37 12.78
N PHE A 141 2.42 -0.10 12.85
CA PHE A 141 2.56 0.87 11.76
C PHE A 141 3.90 1.60 11.89
N PRO A 142 4.91 1.29 11.05
CA PRO A 142 6.23 1.90 11.16
C PRO A 142 6.21 3.35 10.70
N ALA A 143 6.91 4.21 11.42
CA ALA A 143 7.05 5.62 11.08
C ALA A 143 8.52 6.05 11.16
N VAL A 144 8.90 7.08 10.41
CA VAL A 144 10.22 7.71 10.51
C VAL A 144 10.25 8.63 11.72
N ARG A 145 9.20 9.42 11.92
CA ARG A 145 9.01 10.33 13.06
C ARG A 145 7.70 10.05 13.76
N ASP A 146 6.58 10.29 13.07
CA ASP A 146 5.24 10.11 13.61
C ASP A 146 4.35 9.32 12.64
N ARG A 147 3.55 8.41 13.16
CA ARG A 147 2.59 7.60 12.40
C ARG A 147 1.47 8.43 11.80
N THR A 148 1.11 9.51 12.49
CA THR A 148 0.06 10.44 12.06
C THR A 148 0.41 11.16 10.76
N GLU A 149 1.70 11.23 10.40
CA GLU A 149 2.16 11.86 9.16
C GLU A 149 1.95 10.98 7.92
N HIS A 150 1.60 9.71 8.08
CA HIS A 150 1.58 8.73 6.99
C HIS A 150 0.18 8.18 6.70
N ILE A 151 -0.04 7.82 5.43
CA ILE A 151 -1.12 6.93 5.03
C ILE A 151 -0.50 5.58 4.73
N TYR A 152 -1.07 4.53 5.30
CA TYR A 152 -0.64 3.15 5.09
C TYR A 152 -1.58 2.41 4.17
N LEU A 153 -1.09 1.35 3.54
CA LEU A 153 -1.91 0.47 2.72
C LEU A 153 -1.81 -0.97 3.22
N VAL A 154 -2.96 -1.54 3.49
CA VAL A 154 -3.13 -2.94 3.86
C VAL A 154 -3.73 -3.68 2.67
N ASP A 155 -3.19 -4.85 2.35
CA ASP A 155 -3.65 -5.68 1.25
C ASP A 155 -4.95 -6.47 1.60
N PRO A 156 -5.61 -7.08 0.61
CA PRO A 156 -6.82 -7.87 0.85
C PRO A 156 -6.65 -9.09 1.78
N LEU A 157 -5.42 -9.52 2.03
CA LEU A 157 -5.11 -10.61 2.96
C LEU A 157 -4.87 -10.12 4.39
N GLY A 158 -4.85 -8.80 4.60
CA GLY A 158 -4.63 -8.18 5.91
C GLY A 158 -3.15 -7.92 6.23
N ASN A 159 -2.29 -7.91 5.22
CA ASN A 159 -0.88 -7.57 5.42
C ASN A 159 -0.65 -6.08 5.25
N LEU A 160 0.12 -5.49 6.15
CA LEU A 160 0.66 -4.15 5.97
C LEU A 160 1.79 -4.20 4.93
N MET A 161 1.63 -3.51 3.80
CA MET A 161 2.58 -3.63 2.70
C MET A 161 3.24 -2.32 2.26
N LEU A 162 2.60 -1.18 2.48
CA LEU A 162 3.09 0.08 1.94
C LEU A 162 2.80 1.25 2.89
N ARG A 163 3.72 2.21 2.90
CA ARG A 163 3.58 3.48 3.61
C ARG A 163 3.82 4.63 2.63
N PHE A 164 2.89 5.55 2.55
CA PHE A 164 3.09 6.79 1.81
C PHE A 164 3.90 7.81 2.63
N PRO A 165 4.72 8.66 1.98
CA PRO A 165 5.52 9.66 2.68
C PRO A 165 4.64 10.70 3.38
N ALA A 166 5.19 11.42 4.38
CA ALA A 166 4.47 12.44 5.16
C ALA A 166 3.87 13.57 4.30
N ARG A 167 4.55 13.94 3.20
CA ARG A 167 4.03 14.88 2.21
C ARG A 167 3.60 14.12 0.97
N VAL A 168 2.36 13.68 0.95
CA VAL A 168 1.84 12.81 -0.11
C VAL A 168 1.54 13.60 -1.38
N ASP A 169 2.15 13.19 -2.50
CA ASP A 169 1.71 13.60 -3.83
C ASP A 169 0.46 12.79 -4.23
N ALA A 170 -0.66 13.48 -4.33
CA ALA A 170 -1.95 12.87 -4.64
C ALA A 170 -1.95 12.07 -5.95
N LYS A 171 -1.32 12.62 -7.01
CA LYS A 171 -1.30 11.96 -8.33
C LYS A 171 -0.47 10.69 -8.28
N ARG A 172 0.65 10.70 -7.58
CA ARG A 172 1.53 9.54 -7.44
C ARG A 172 0.87 8.45 -6.59
N MET A 173 0.22 8.82 -5.48
CA MET A 173 -0.55 7.89 -4.64
C MET A 173 -1.70 7.23 -5.43
N MET A 174 -2.48 8.01 -6.18
CA MET A 174 -3.55 7.49 -7.03
C MET A 174 -3.03 6.52 -8.09
N LYS A 175 -1.86 6.82 -8.69
CA LYS A 175 -1.21 5.98 -9.69
C LYS A 175 -0.75 4.65 -9.08
N ASP A 176 -0.12 4.68 -7.91
CA ASP A 176 0.32 3.48 -7.21
C ASP A 176 -0.85 2.55 -6.91
N LEU A 177 -1.91 3.10 -6.30
CA LEU A 177 -3.11 2.31 -5.99
C LEU A 177 -3.75 1.72 -7.25
N LYS A 178 -3.82 2.50 -8.34
CA LYS A 178 -4.34 2.02 -9.62
C LYS A 178 -3.52 0.86 -10.19
N LEU A 179 -2.19 0.91 -10.08
CA LEU A 179 -1.31 -0.17 -10.52
C LEU A 179 -1.50 -1.43 -9.69
N LEU A 180 -1.63 -1.28 -8.36
CA LEU A 180 -1.90 -2.40 -7.45
C LEU A 180 -3.24 -3.07 -7.75
N LEU A 181 -4.31 -2.29 -7.91
CA LEU A 181 -5.64 -2.79 -8.26
C LEU A 181 -5.65 -3.51 -9.61
N LYS A 182 -4.87 -3.02 -10.58
CA LYS A 182 -4.73 -3.68 -11.90
C LYS A 182 -3.96 -5.00 -11.81
N ALA A 183 -2.94 -5.07 -10.96
CA ALA A 183 -2.12 -6.27 -10.80
C ALA A 183 -2.79 -7.32 -9.92
N SER A 184 -3.61 -6.89 -8.94
CA SER A 184 -4.32 -7.77 -8.03
C SER A 184 -5.63 -8.26 -8.63
N GLN A 185 -5.88 -9.57 -8.52
CA GLN A 185 -7.17 -10.17 -8.86
C GLN A 185 -8.10 -10.30 -7.65
N ILE A 186 -7.63 -9.95 -6.45
CA ILE A 186 -8.34 -10.03 -5.19
C ILE A 186 -8.80 -8.62 -4.77
N GLY A 187 -10.01 -8.54 -4.23
CA GLY A 187 -10.60 -7.30 -3.72
C GLY A 187 -11.88 -6.89 -4.41
#